data_f52df3c70bbfdf16197c537723b7b365
#
_entry.id   f52df3c70bbfdf16197c537723b7b365
#
_cell.length_a   1.000
_cell.length_b   1.000
_cell.length_c   1.000
_cell.angle_alpha   90.00
_cell.angle_beta   90.00
_cell.angle_gamma   90.00
#
_symmetry.space_group_name_H-M   'P 1'
#
loop_
_entity.id
_entity.type
_entity.pdbx_description
1 polymer ?
#
loop_
_entity_poly.entity_id
_entity_poly.type
_entity_poly.pdbx_seq_one_letter_code
_entity_poly.pdbx_strand_id
1 'polypeptide(L)'
;MGRNEYDYGLLVEADAARQLGLRRTDHVELVCGGDYLTTVWKKDYRGSFGWDSLETLHAEILRRGFRAVGDTFSSILASREQPDGSIINYHLTRTKIYT
;
A
#
# COMPACT_ATOMS: atom_id res chain seq x y z
N MET A 1 19.31 9.66 3.05
CA MET A 1 18.88 8.91 4.10
C MET A 1 17.39 8.81 4.26
N GLY A 2 16.89 7.66 4.15
CA GLY A 2 15.47 7.45 4.16
C GLY A 2 14.83 7.73 5.52
N ARG A 3 13.75 8.47 5.50
CA ARG A 3 12.89 8.64 6.66
C ARG A 3 11.65 7.80 6.43
N ASN A 4 11.17 7.19 7.52
CA ASN A 4 9.92 6.46 7.46
C ASN A 4 8.77 7.44 7.60
N GLU A 5 8.33 7.97 6.47
CA GLU A 5 7.18 8.85 6.45
C GLU A 5 5.95 8.08 5.98
N TYR A 6 4.88 8.22 6.74
CA TYR A 6 3.61 7.60 6.42
C TYR A 6 2.53 8.64 6.39
N ASP A 7 1.69 8.54 5.38
CA ASP A 7 0.42 9.24 5.37
C ASP A 7 -0.69 8.23 5.50
N TYR A 8 -1.61 8.49 6.39
CA TYR A 8 -2.81 7.67 6.54
C TYR A 8 -3.97 8.34 5.85
N GLY A 9 -4.78 7.56 5.19
CA GLY A 9 -5.92 8.12 4.50
C GLY A 9 -6.93 7.07 4.14
N LEU A 10 -7.97 7.53 3.49
CA LEU A 10 -9.03 6.69 2.94
C LEU A 10 -8.96 6.73 1.43
N LEU A 11 -9.14 5.58 0.81
CA LEU A 11 -9.29 5.49 -0.63
C LEU A 11 -10.76 5.61 -0.98
N VAL A 12 -11.06 6.52 -1.90
CA VAL A 12 -12.42 6.77 -2.34
C VAL A 12 -12.45 6.62 -3.85
N GLU A 13 -13.43 5.91 -4.37
CA GLU A 13 -13.59 5.76 -5.80
C GLU A 13 -13.91 7.10 -6.45
N ALA A 14 -13.46 7.27 -7.70
CA ALA A 14 -13.58 8.53 -8.42
C ALA A 14 -15.03 9.01 -8.51
N ASP A 15 -15.97 8.09 -8.74
CA ASP A 15 -17.38 8.46 -8.82
C ASP A 15 -17.92 8.99 -7.48
N ALA A 16 -17.57 8.33 -6.39
CA ALA A 16 -17.94 8.78 -5.05
C ALA A 16 -17.30 10.13 -4.73
N ALA A 17 -16.04 10.30 -5.11
CA ALA A 17 -15.35 11.58 -4.91
C ALA A 17 -16.05 12.72 -5.63
N ARG A 18 -16.50 12.50 -6.86
CA ARG A 18 -17.26 13.51 -7.61
C ARG A 18 -18.59 13.84 -6.94
N GLN A 19 -19.29 12.83 -6.46
CA GLN A 19 -20.57 13.03 -5.76
C GLN A 19 -20.40 13.81 -4.47
N LEU A 20 -19.29 13.61 -3.78
CA LEU A 20 -18.98 14.31 -2.54
C LEU A 20 -18.34 15.68 -2.78
N GLY A 21 -18.05 16.03 -4.02
CA GLY A 21 -17.43 17.31 -4.35
C GLY A 21 -15.98 17.41 -3.93
N LEU A 22 -15.28 16.29 -3.80
CA LEU A 22 -13.88 16.28 -3.42
C LEU A 22 -13.01 16.80 -4.56
N ARG A 23 -12.04 17.64 -4.23
CA ARG A 23 -11.09 18.21 -5.19
C ARG A 23 -9.68 17.93 -4.74
N ARG A 24 -8.75 17.92 -5.69
CA ARG A 24 -7.33 17.84 -5.37
C ARG A 24 -6.92 19.04 -4.53
N THR A 25 -6.36 18.74 -3.37
CA THR A 25 -5.87 19.75 -2.41
C THR A 25 -4.66 19.15 -1.71
N ASP A 26 -4.13 19.85 -0.71
CA ASP A 26 -3.06 19.32 0.13
C ASP A 26 -3.47 18.05 0.88
N HIS A 27 -4.78 17.80 1.00
CA HIS A 27 -5.31 16.67 1.74
C HIS A 27 -6.01 15.63 0.85
N VAL A 28 -6.12 15.89 -0.43
CA VAL A 28 -6.80 15.01 -1.38
C VAL A 28 -5.91 14.84 -2.60
N GLU A 29 -5.53 13.60 -2.88
CA GLU A 29 -4.70 13.27 -4.02
C GLU A 29 -5.42 12.31 -4.96
N LEU A 30 -5.11 12.44 -6.24
CA LEU A 30 -5.57 11.49 -7.25
C LEU A 30 -4.56 10.35 -7.37
N VAL A 31 -5.05 9.13 -7.16
CA VAL A 31 -4.26 7.92 -7.42
C VAL A 31 -4.58 7.49 -8.85
N CYS A 32 -3.59 7.60 -9.71
CA CYS A 32 -3.77 7.29 -11.13
C CYS A 32 -3.86 5.79 -11.37
N GLY A 33 -4.65 5.41 -12.35
CA GLY A 33 -4.67 4.06 -12.85
C GLY A 33 -3.35 3.68 -13.52
N GLY A 34 -3.20 2.43 -13.87
CA GLY A 34 -2.02 1.91 -14.53
C GLY A 34 -1.69 0.52 -14.05
N ASP A 35 -0.48 0.09 -14.35
CA ASP A 35 0.00 -1.23 -13.92
C ASP A 35 0.65 -1.13 -12.55
N TYR A 36 0.31 -2.06 -11.68
CA TYR A 36 0.84 -2.13 -10.33
C TYR A 36 1.38 -3.51 -10.04
N LEU A 37 2.53 -3.55 -9.36
CA LEU A 37 2.97 -4.80 -8.73
C LEU A 37 2.34 -4.84 -7.35
N THR A 38 1.64 -5.92 -7.07
CA THR A 38 0.88 -6.09 -5.84
C THR A 38 1.39 -7.30 -5.10
N THR A 39 1.56 -7.17 -3.80
CA THR A 39 1.95 -8.27 -2.94
C THR A 39 1.01 -8.36 -1.75
N VAL A 40 0.87 -9.57 -1.22
CA VAL A 40 0.11 -9.80 0.01
C VAL A 40 1.08 -10.33 1.05
N TRP A 41 1.10 -9.69 2.20
CA TRP A 41 1.97 -10.02 3.31
C TRP A 41 1.15 -10.51 4.48
N LYS A 42 1.64 -11.56 5.12
CA LYS A 42 1.07 -12.07 6.35
C LYS A 42 1.95 -11.59 7.50
N LYS A 43 1.40 -10.81 8.41
CA LYS A 43 2.15 -10.27 9.54
C LYS A 43 1.36 -10.47 10.83
N ASP A 44 2.08 -10.88 11.89
CA ASP A 44 1.56 -10.82 13.25
C ASP A 44 1.23 -9.35 13.57
N TYR A 45 0.18 -9.11 14.34
CA TYR A 45 -0.21 -7.75 14.66
C TYR A 45 0.88 -6.96 15.38
N ARG A 46 1.82 -7.64 16.03
CA ARG A 46 2.97 -7.01 16.67
C ARG A 46 4.04 -6.62 15.67
N GLY A 47 4.05 -7.26 14.52
CA GLY A 47 4.96 -6.92 13.44
C GLY A 47 4.37 -5.78 12.64
N SER A 48 4.95 -4.61 12.76
CA SER A 48 4.54 -3.52 11.90
C SER A 48 5.00 -3.81 10.47
N PHE A 49 4.23 -3.31 9.52
CA PHE A 49 4.68 -3.28 8.13
C PHE A 49 5.87 -2.33 8.07
N GLY A 50 7.06 -2.85 7.86
CA GLY A 50 8.28 -2.09 7.97
C GLY A 50 9.04 -1.93 6.66
N TRP A 51 10.18 -1.30 6.74
CA TRP A 51 11.06 -1.05 5.60
C TRP A 51 11.50 -2.33 4.91
N ASP A 52 11.72 -3.40 5.65
CA ASP A 52 12.14 -4.67 5.07
C ASP A 52 11.11 -5.21 4.06
N SER A 53 9.82 -5.02 4.33
CA SER A 53 8.77 -5.42 3.40
C SER A 53 8.81 -4.55 2.14
N LEU A 54 9.01 -3.24 2.28
CA LEU A 54 9.13 -2.33 1.14
C LEU A 54 10.37 -2.62 0.32
N GLU A 55 11.50 -2.87 0.98
CA GLU A 55 12.75 -3.20 0.30
C GLU A 55 12.59 -4.49 -0.51
N THR A 56 11.94 -5.50 0.05
CA THR A 56 11.68 -6.75 -0.65
C THR A 56 10.81 -6.52 -1.89
N LEU A 57 9.76 -5.70 -1.75
CA LEU A 57 8.90 -5.36 -2.88
C LEU A 57 9.67 -4.64 -3.97
N HIS A 58 10.47 -3.63 -3.61
CA HIS A 58 11.24 -2.88 -4.59
C HIS A 58 12.31 -3.73 -5.26
N ALA A 59 12.95 -4.62 -4.52
CA ALA A 59 13.91 -5.56 -5.09
C ALA A 59 13.24 -6.49 -6.11
N GLU A 60 12.03 -6.95 -5.83
CA GLU A 60 11.28 -7.79 -6.75
C GLU A 60 10.89 -7.04 -8.02
N ILE A 61 10.52 -5.77 -7.91
CA ILE A 61 10.24 -4.93 -9.06
C ILE A 61 11.44 -4.85 -9.99
N LEU A 62 12.61 -4.57 -9.41
CA LEU A 62 13.86 -4.50 -10.20
C LEU A 62 14.25 -5.85 -10.80
N ARG A 63 14.08 -6.92 -10.04
CA ARG A 63 14.40 -8.27 -10.51
C ARG A 63 13.58 -8.64 -11.74
N ARG A 64 12.36 -8.15 -11.82
CA ARG A 64 11.46 -8.39 -12.97
C ARG A 64 11.69 -7.43 -14.12
N GLY A 65 12.65 -6.51 -13.99
CA GLY A 65 12.96 -5.55 -15.05
C GLY A 65 12.01 -4.37 -15.12
N PHE A 66 11.26 -4.12 -14.06
CA PHE A 66 10.33 -2.99 -13.99
C PHE A 66 10.93 -1.84 -13.21
N ARG A 67 10.30 -0.68 -13.30
CA ARG A 67 10.65 0.48 -12.48
C ARG A 67 9.46 0.89 -11.65
N ALA A 68 9.71 1.18 -10.38
CA ALA A 68 8.70 1.75 -9.51
C ALA A 68 8.48 3.22 -9.83
N VAL A 69 7.23 3.65 -9.77
CA VAL A 69 6.83 5.02 -10.06
C VAL A 69 5.90 5.49 -8.94
N GLY A 70 6.29 6.58 -8.29
CA GLY A 70 5.47 7.16 -7.23
C GLY A 70 5.53 6.38 -5.93
N ASP A 71 4.51 6.57 -5.12
CA ASP A 71 4.46 6.03 -3.78
C ASP A 71 3.96 4.59 -3.75
N THR A 72 4.32 3.91 -2.68
CA THR A 72 3.79 2.59 -2.39
C THR A 72 2.62 2.71 -1.43
N PHE A 73 1.53 2.02 -1.74
CA PHE A 73 0.33 2.01 -0.91
C PHE A 73 0.23 0.67 -0.20
N SER A 74 -0.14 0.72 1.07
CA SER A 74 -0.39 -0.48 1.85
C SER A 74 -1.70 -0.33 2.59
N SER A 75 -2.48 -1.41 2.60
CA SER A 75 -3.73 -1.46 3.35
C SER A 75 -3.87 -2.82 4.02
N ILE A 76 -4.62 -2.85 5.09
CA ILE A 76 -4.96 -4.13 5.73
C ILE A 76 -6.11 -4.73 4.96
N LEU A 77 -5.85 -5.86 4.34
CA LEU A 77 -6.85 -6.57 3.54
C LEU A 77 -7.81 -7.35 4.45
N ALA A 78 -7.28 -7.98 5.48
CA ALA A 78 -8.06 -8.80 6.41
C ALA A 78 -7.28 -9.01 7.70
N SER A 79 -8.00 -9.31 8.77
CA SER A 79 -7.40 -9.70 10.04
C SER A 79 -8.03 -11.02 10.49
N ARG A 80 -7.22 -11.86 11.09
CA ARG A 80 -7.66 -13.17 11.55
C ARG A 80 -7.20 -13.41 12.97
N GLU A 81 -8.12 -13.76 13.85
CA GLU A 81 -7.80 -14.15 15.21
C GLU A 81 -7.35 -15.61 15.24
N GLN A 82 -6.25 -15.87 15.92
CA GLN A 82 -5.72 -17.21 16.12
C GLN A 82 -6.31 -17.84 17.38
N PRO A 83 -6.24 -19.18 17.51
CA PRO A 83 -6.75 -19.85 18.72
C PRO A 83 -6.12 -19.36 20.01
N ASP A 84 -4.89 -18.86 19.98
CA ASP A 84 -4.20 -18.32 21.16
C ASP A 84 -4.56 -16.87 21.46
N GLY A 85 -5.48 -16.28 20.70
CA GLY A 85 -5.90 -14.90 20.87
C GLY A 85 -5.05 -13.88 20.12
N SER A 86 -3.96 -14.30 19.50
CA SER A 86 -3.17 -13.39 18.67
C SER A 86 -3.89 -13.09 17.35
N ILE A 87 -3.53 -11.98 16.74
CA ILE A 87 -4.14 -11.52 15.50
C ILE A 87 -3.09 -11.51 14.39
N ILE A 88 -3.45 -12.07 13.25
CA ILE A 88 -2.63 -12.00 12.06
C ILE A 88 -3.31 -11.06 11.07
N ASN A 89 -2.54 -10.08 10.59
CA ASN A 89 -2.99 -9.14 9.58
C ASN A 89 -2.43 -9.53 8.22
N TYR A 90 -3.28 -9.40 7.22
CA TYR A 90 -2.89 -9.55 5.82
C TYR A 90 -2.85 -8.17 5.20
N HIS A 91 -1.68 -7.76 4.75
CA HIS A 91 -1.46 -6.46 4.11
C HIS A 91 -1.42 -6.63 2.61
N LEU A 92 -2.14 -5.78 1.92
CA LEU A 92 -2.05 -5.65 0.47
C LEU A 92 -1.19 -4.43 0.19
N THR A 93 -0.09 -4.64 -0.51
CA THR A 93 0.84 -3.56 -0.85
C THR A 93 0.95 -3.47 -2.36
N ARG A 94 0.90 -2.27 -2.89
CA ARG A 94 0.98 -2.05 -4.33
C ARG A 94 1.84 -0.85 -4.66
N THR A 95 2.61 -1.00 -5.72
CA THR A 95 3.46 0.06 -6.26
C THR A 95 3.24 0.13 -7.76
N LYS A 96 2.99 1.33 -8.27
CA LYS A 96 2.85 1.54 -9.70
C LYS A 96 4.18 1.29 -10.38
N ILE A 97 4.14 0.63 -11.53
CA ILE A 97 5.35 0.26 -12.26
C ILE A 97 5.28 0.71 -13.71
N TYR A 98 6.45 0.89 -14.28
CA TYR A 98 6.67 0.92 -15.72
C TYR A 98 7.23 -0.41 -16.16
N THR A 99 6.64 -0.95 -17.20
CA THR A 99 7.09 -2.20 -17.81
C THR A 99 7.97 -1.96 -19.03
#